data_321ec26b320dba4cfabbed20d997d499
#
_entry.id   321ec26b320dba4cfabbed20d997d499
#
_cell.length_a   1.000
_cell.length_b   1.000
_cell.length_c   1.000
_cell.angle_alpha   90.00
_cell.angle_beta   90.00
_cell.angle_gamma   90.00
#
_symmetry.space_group_name_H-M   'P 1'
#
loop_
_entity.id
_entity.type
_entity.pdbx_description
1 polymer ?
#
loop_
_entity_poly.entity_id
_entity_poly.type
_entity_poly.pdbx_seq_one_letter_code
_entity_poly.pdbx_strand_id
1 'polypeptide(L)'
;MERQQEFVLRTLEERDIRFVRLWFTDVLGTLKSVSVAPAELESAFDEGVGFDGSAVEGFARVYESDMVAIPDPTTFQVFPFEGTGIGESARIFCDIVTPDGAPSWADPRHVLRRALARAAEKGFTFYTHPEIEFFLFKPELGPDGQLVPVDDGGYFDHTTHAAARDFRRQAILALERIGISVEFSHHEVAPGQQEIDLRYADALATADNIMTFRHVVKEVATSSDVQASFMPKPFTDQPGSGMHTHMSLFEGENNAFHDPMDEIKLSKTGKAFIAGLLHHAPEYTAITNQWVNSYKRLFPMPLANQVTESPAYVCWGHRNRSALVRVPAYGKPNSARVELRSLDSAANPYLAFAVLLGAGLKGIEEGYELPPGTEDDVWALSDRERRAAGYRQLPANLAEAIDAMSESDLVAEVLGEHVFDFFLKNKQAEWDEYRRQVTAYELARYRDL
;
A
#
# COMPACT_ATOMS: atom_id res chain seq x y z
N MET A 1 -19.08 3.37 -20.51
CA MET A 1 -19.39 4.31 -19.44
C MET A 1 -20.92 4.34 -19.19
N GLU A 2 -21.77 4.77 -20.12
CA GLU A 2 -23.23 4.83 -19.98
C GLU A 2 -23.88 3.54 -19.46
N ARG A 3 -23.51 2.38 -19.99
CA ARG A 3 -24.03 1.07 -19.51
C ARG A 3 -23.72 0.78 -18.05
N GLN A 4 -22.55 1.23 -17.55
CA GLN A 4 -22.17 1.06 -16.14
C GLN A 4 -22.97 2.02 -15.25
N GLN A 5 -23.19 3.25 -15.69
CA GLN A 5 -24.04 4.22 -14.99
C GLN A 5 -25.48 3.69 -14.89
N GLU A 6 -26.06 3.23 -16.00
CA GLU A 6 -27.40 2.61 -16.01
C GLU A 6 -27.49 1.39 -15.07
N PHE A 7 -26.45 0.54 -15.05
CA PHE A 7 -26.38 -0.59 -14.12
C PHE A 7 -26.39 -0.13 -12.67
N VAL A 8 -25.59 0.89 -12.34
CA VAL A 8 -25.53 1.45 -10.98
C VAL A 8 -26.90 2.00 -10.57
N LEU A 9 -27.50 2.90 -11.37
CA LEU A 9 -28.78 3.53 -11.07
C LEU A 9 -29.89 2.49 -10.86
N ARG A 10 -29.98 1.49 -11.74
CA ARG A 10 -30.93 0.38 -11.59
C ARG A 10 -30.68 -0.42 -10.30
N THR A 11 -29.41 -0.70 -9.95
CA THR A 11 -29.08 -1.45 -8.73
C THR A 11 -29.47 -0.69 -7.48
N LEU A 12 -29.36 0.65 -7.48
CA LEU A 12 -29.79 1.49 -6.36
C LEU A 12 -31.29 1.32 -6.10
N GLU A 13 -32.11 1.31 -7.16
CA GLU A 13 -33.57 1.12 -7.07
C GLU A 13 -33.93 -0.31 -6.62
N GLU A 14 -33.38 -1.33 -7.30
CA GLU A 14 -33.69 -2.75 -7.05
C GLU A 14 -33.30 -3.20 -5.63
N ARG A 15 -32.27 -2.63 -5.04
CA ARG A 15 -31.75 -2.99 -3.71
C ARG A 15 -32.14 -2.01 -2.61
N ASP A 16 -32.96 -1.00 -2.88
CA ASP A 16 -33.37 0.06 -1.94
C ASP A 16 -32.16 0.71 -1.24
N ILE A 17 -31.09 1.00 -2.00
CA ILE A 17 -29.89 1.64 -1.47
C ILE A 17 -30.21 3.10 -1.13
N ARG A 18 -29.93 3.51 0.11
CA ARG A 18 -30.28 4.83 0.62
C ARG A 18 -29.13 5.81 0.68
N PHE A 19 -27.91 5.33 0.68
CA PHE A 19 -26.70 6.16 0.78
C PHE A 19 -25.67 5.69 -0.23
N VAL A 20 -25.14 6.61 -1.04
CA VAL A 20 -24.02 6.36 -1.92
C VAL A 20 -22.84 7.19 -1.41
N ARG A 21 -21.78 6.51 -1.02
CA ARG A 21 -20.55 7.14 -0.54
C ARG A 21 -19.59 7.32 -1.70
N LEU A 22 -19.28 8.55 -2.03
CA LEU A 22 -18.25 8.90 -2.99
C LEU A 22 -16.91 8.95 -2.27
N TRP A 23 -16.00 8.07 -2.67
CA TRP A 23 -14.71 7.87 -2.03
C TRP A 23 -13.57 8.44 -2.87
N PHE A 24 -12.64 9.08 -2.22
CA PHE A 24 -11.35 9.48 -2.79
C PHE A 24 -10.28 9.46 -1.69
N THR A 25 -9.03 9.66 -2.07
CA THR A 25 -7.90 9.52 -1.13
C THR A 25 -7.07 10.79 -1.18
N ASP A 26 -6.68 11.33 -0.03
CA ASP A 26 -5.73 12.45 0.02
C ASP A 26 -4.29 12.00 -0.28
N VAL A 27 -3.37 12.96 -0.41
CA VAL A 27 -1.95 12.69 -0.73
C VAL A 27 -1.28 11.80 0.33
N LEU A 28 -1.73 11.82 1.58
CA LEU A 28 -1.19 11.00 2.65
C LEU A 28 -1.79 9.58 2.72
N GLY A 29 -2.76 9.26 1.85
CA GLY A 29 -3.40 7.95 1.82
C GLY A 29 -4.57 7.81 2.78
N THR A 30 -5.13 8.93 3.28
CA THR A 30 -6.34 8.91 4.10
C THR A 30 -7.57 8.85 3.21
N LEU A 31 -8.44 7.87 3.46
CA LEU A 31 -9.72 7.76 2.75
C LEU A 31 -10.65 8.90 3.15
N LYS A 32 -11.15 9.62 2.15
CA LYS A 32 -12.15 10.67 2.28
C LYS A 32 -13.48 10.20 1.69
N SER A 33 -14.58 10.72 2.21
CA SER A 33 -15.91 10.33 1.76
C SER A 33 -16.89 11.49 1.86
N VAL A 34 -17.73 11.62 0.84
CA VAL A 34 -18.96 12.41 0.87
C VAL A 34 -20.13 11.50 0.51
N SER A 35 -21.27 11.68 1.17
CA SER A 35 -22.46 10.88 0.89
C SER A 35 -23.45 11.69 0.06
N VAL A 36 -23.97 11.07 -1.01
CA VAL A 36 -25.02 11.64 -1.85
C VAL A 36 -26.28 10.78 -1.77
N ALA A 37 -27.43 11.42 -1.94
CA ALA A 37 -28.69 10.69 -2.10
C ALA A 37 -28.71 9.97 -3.45
N PRO A 38 -29.33 8.79 -3.55
CA PRO A 38 -29.42 8.05 -4.83
C PRO A 38 -29.97 8.90 -5.99
N ALA A 39 -30.93 9.77 -5.70
CA ALA A 39 -31.55 10.65 -6.71
C ALA A 39 -30.56 11.68 -7.32
N GLU A 40 -29.47 12.00 -6.59
CA GLU A 40 -28.45 12.96 -7.07
C GLU A 40 -27.33 12.28 -7.87
N LEU A 41 -27.29 10.93 -7.90
CA LEU A 41 -26.15 10.23 -8.47
C LEU A 41 -26.08 10.34 -10.00
N GLU A 42 -27.22 10.44 -10.69
CA GLU A 42 -27.27 10.67 -12.12
C GLU A 42 -26.58 11.98 -12.49
N SER A 43 -26.95 13.07 -11.81
CA SER A 43 -26.30 14.38 -11.96
C SER A 43 -24.81 14.32 -11.56
N ALA A 44 -24.50 13.56 -10.51
CA ALA A 44 -23.09 13.41 -10.07
C ALA A 44 -22.21 12.69 -11.09
N PHE A 45 -22.75 11.79 -11.91
CA PHE A 45 -22.00 11.17 -13.00
C PHE A 45 -21.68 12.18 -14.14
N ASP A 46 -22.58 13.12 -14.40
CA ASP A 46 -22.44 14.09 -15.49
C ASP A 46 -21.65 15.34 -15.05
N GLU A 47 -21.95 15.89 -13.89
CA GLU A 47 -21.42 17.17 -13.41
C GLU A 47 -20.40 17.01 -12.27
N GLY A 48 -20.37 15.83 -11.63
CA GLY A 48 -19.59 15.61 -10.41
C GLY A 48 -20.21 16.23 -9.16
N VAL A 49 -19.48 16.15 -8.05
CA VAL A 49 -19.84 16.74 -6.76
C VAL A 49 -18.74 17.70 -6.32
N GLY A 50 -19.07 18.98 -6.23
CA GLY A 50 -18.15 20.03 -5.78
C GLY A 50 -17.83 19.92 -4.29
N PHE A 51 -16.58 20.16 -3.92
CA PHE A 51 -16.13 20.23 -2.53
C PHE A 51 -14.97 21.22 -2.35
N ASP A 52 -14.74 21.64 -1.09
CA ASP A 52 -13.60 22.47 -0.72
C ASP A 52 -12.34 21.63 -0.54
N GLY A 53 -11.46 21.63 -1.54
CA GLY A 53 -10.19 20.92 -1.51
C GLY A 53 -9.16 21.49 -0.55
N SER A 54 -9.32 22.74 -0.07
CA SER A 54 -8.38 23.34 0.88
C SER A 54 -8.41 22.70 2.27
N ALA A 55 -9.51 22.00 2.58
CA ALA A 55 -9.67 21.22 3.81
C ALA A 55 -9.12 19.77 3.67
N VAL A 56 -8.59 19.40 2.50
CA VAL A 56 -8.07 18.07 2.22
C VAL A 56 -6.56 18.13 2.02
N GLU A 57 -5.83 17.28 2.76
CA GLU A 57 -4.36 17.27 2.77
C GLU A 57 -3.76 17.11 1.37
N GLY A 58 -3.07 18.14 0.92
CA GLY A 58 -2.36 18.19 -0.34
C GLY A 58 -3.19 18.57 -1.55
N PHE A 59 -4.51 18.80 -1.46
CA PHE A 59 -5.34 19.02 -2.64
C PHE A 59 -5.27 20.44 -3.19
N ALA A 60 -5.50 21.46 -2.36
CA ALA A 60 -5.53 22.82 -2.88
C ALA A 60 -5.08 23.85 -1.84
N ARG A 61 -4.81 25.06 -2.33
CA ARG A 61 -4.63 26.24 -1.49
C ARG A 61 -5.97 26.95 -1.31
N VAL A 62 -6.11 27.76 -0.26
CA VAL A 62 -7.38 28.44 0.09
C VAL A 62 -7.98 29.24 -1.07
N TYR A 63 -7.16 29.80 -1.96
CA TYR A 63 -7.61 30.59 -3.12
C TYR A 63 -7.88 29.77 -4.40
N GLU A 64 -7.63 28.44 -4.35
CA GLU A 64 -7.88 27.51 -5.46
C GLU A 64 -8.61 26.28 -4.91
N SER A 65 -9.56 26.49 -4.00
CA SER A 65 -10.11 25.43 -3.17
C SER A 65 -11.18 24.59 -3.84
N ASP A 66 -11.86 25.11 -4.85
CA ASP A 66 -12.96 24.39 -5.47
C ASP A 66 -12.44 23.20 -6.29
N MET A 67 -12.91 22.01 -5.93
CA MET A 67 -12.61 20.74 -6.59
C MET A 67 -13.91 19.99 -6.88
N VAL A 68 -13.88 19.09 -7.84
CA VAL A 68 -15.02 18.28 -8.24
C VAL A 68 -14.65 16.80 -8.19
N ALA A 69 -15.43 16.01 -7.47
CA ALA A 69 -15.33 14.55 -7.42
C ALA A 69 -16.22 13.95 -8.51
N ILE A 70 -15.62 13.27 -9.50
CA ILE A 70 -16.30 12.57 -10.58
C ILE A 70 -16.36 11.08 -10.25
N PRO A 71 -17.54 10.49 -9.98
CA PRO A 71 -17.65 9.08 -9.65
C PRO A 71 -17.27 8.17 -10.82
N ASP A 72 -16.43 7.16 -10.55
CA ASP A 72 -16.10 6.09 -11.50
C ASP A 72 -17.09 4.92 -11.32
N PRO A 73 -18.11 4.78 -12.22
CA PRO A 73 -19.16 3.78 -12.05
C PRO A 73 -18.63 2.34 -12.11
N THR A 74 -17.44 2.11 -12.63
CA THR A 74 -16.82 0.77 -12.68
C THR A 74 -16.41 0.27 -11.29
N THR A 75 -16.27 1.17 -10.33
CA THR A 75 -15.86 0.88 -8.96
C THR A 75 -17.05 0.71 -8.00
N PHE A 76 -18.29 0.82 -8.48
CA PHE A 76 -19.48 0.70 -7.65
C PHE A 76 -19.54 -0.62 -6.89
N GLN A 77 -19.77 -0.55 -5.58
CA GLN A 77 -19.95 -1.73 -4.73
C GLN A 77 -20.92 -1.46 -3.59
N VAL A 78 -21.75 -2.47 -3.26
CA VAL A 78 -22.72 -2.42 -2.17
C VAL A 78 -22.11 -3.03 -0.91
N PHE A 79 -22.20 -2.32 0.22
CA PHE A 79 -21.64 -2.77 1.48
C PHE A 79 -22.52 -3.78 2.21
N PRO A 80 -21.92 -4.84 2.75
CA PRO A 80 -22.63 -5.91 3.44
C PRO A 80 -22.92 -5.65 4.92
N PHE A 81 -22.48 -4.49 5.48
CA PHE A 81 -22.41 -4.29 6.93
C PHE A 81 -23.60 -3.57 7.57
N GLU A 82 -24.47 -2.96 6.79
CA GLU A 82 -25.51 -2.11 7.35
C GLU A 82 -26.80 -2.88 7.64
N GLY A 83 -26.79 -3.66 8.71
CA GLY A 83 -27.96 -4.36 9.25
C GLY A 83 -28.78 -3.53 10.26
N THR A 84 -28.79 -2.19 10.16
CA THR A 84 -29.54 -1.31 11.08
C THR A 84 -31.00 -1.11 10.67
N GLY A 85 -31.48 -1.78 9.61
CA GLY A 85 -32.87 -1.64 9.13
C GLY A 85 -33.15 -0.34 8.38
N ILE A 86 -32.14 0.47 8.03
CA ILE A 86 -32.26 1.77 7.39
C ILE A 86 -31.96 1.74 5.88
N GLY A 87 -31.82 0.53 5.27
CA GLY A 87 -31.45 0.34 3.89
C GLY A 87 -29.95 0.00 3.70
N GLU A 88 -29.59 -0.47 2.52
CA GLU A 88 -28.20 -0.74 2.16
C GLU A 88 -27.45 0.54 1.80
N SER A 89 -26.13 0.55 1.93
CA SER A 89 -25.27 1.60 1.41
C SER A 89 -24.32 1.08 0.33
N ALA A 90 -23.86 1.99 -0.52
CA ALA A 90 -22.88 1.68 -1.57
C ALA A 90 -21.74 2.69 -1.56
N ARG A 91 -20.64 2.33 -2.20
CA ARG A 91 -19.53 3.26 -2.45
C ARG A 91 -19.14 3.28 -3.93
N ILE A 92 -18.61 4.41 -4.37
CA ILE A 92 -17.99 4.62 -5.66
C ILE A 92 -16.71 5.40 -5.45
N PHE A 93 -15.57 4.95 -6.02
CA PHE A 93 -14.38 5.79 -6.06
C PHE A 93 -14.55 6.92 -7.07
N CYS A 94 -13.95 8.06 -6.75
CA CYS A 94 -13.97 9.24 -7.60
C CYS A 94 -12.58 9.58 -8.11
N ASP A 95 -12.51 10.09 -9.33
CA ASP A 95 -11.40 10.87 -9.81
C ASP A 95 -11.64 12.35 -9.47
N ILE A 96 -10.63 13.06 -9.03
CA ILE A 96 -10.76 14.47 -8.67
C ILE A 96 -10.31 15.34 -9.84
N VAL A 97 -11.14 16.33 -10.17
CA VAL A 97 -10.87 17.30 -11.23
C VAL A 97 -11.00 18.74 -10.71
N THR A 98 -10.41 19.67 -11.42
CA THR A 98 -10.62 21.10 -11.22
C THR A 98 -11.97 21.55 -11.80
N PRO A 99 -12.49 22.73 -11.45
CA PRO A 99 -13.80 23.20 -11.94
C PRO A 99 -13.93 23.31 -13.46
N ASP A 100 -12.81 23.44 -14.17
CA ASP A 100 -12.75 23.44 -15.64
C ASP A 100 -12.67 22.03 -16.25
N GLY A 101 -12.74 20.99 -15.40
CA GLY A 101 -12.75 19.59 -15.81
C GLY A 101 -11.39 18.98 -16.07
N ALA A 102 -10.29 19.68 -15.80
CA ALA A 102 -8.95 19.11 -15.90
C ALA A 102 -8.67 18.16 -14.70
N PRO A 103 -7.98 17.02 -14.91
CA PRO A 103 -7.58 16.16 -13.81
C PRO A 103 -6.76 16.90 -12.77
N SER A 104 -7.10 16.71 -11.49
CA SER A 104 -6.33 17.31 -10.40
C SER A 104 -4.95 16.68 -10.28
N TRP A 105 -3.92 17.49 -10.25
CA TRP A 105 -2.55 17.07 -10.00
C TRP A 105 -2.32 16.61 -8.54
N ALA A 106 -3.24 16.91 -7.66
CA ALA A 106 -3.21 16.51 -6.26
C ALA A 106 -3.84 15.14 -5.98
N ASP A 107 -4.57 14.56 -6.95
CA ASP A 107 -5.24 13.30 -6.80
C ASP A 107 -4.26 12.12 -6.93
N PRO A 108 -3.99 11.34 -5.84
CA PRO A 108 -3.12 10.17 -5.91
C PRO A 108 -3.60 9.11 -6.91
N ARG A 109 -4.92 8.97 -7.07
CA ARG A 109 -5.50 8.04 -8.04
C ARG A 109 -5.16 8.46 -9.47
N HIS A 110 -5.18 9.76 -9.74
CA HIS A 110 -4.72 10.31 -11.03
C HIS A 110 -3.21 10.14 -11.25
N VAL A 111 -2.38 10.30 -10.21
CA VAL A 111 -0.94 10.01 -10.30
C VAL A 111 -0.70 8.58 -10.77
N LEU A 112 -1.39 7.59 -10.18
CA LEU A 112 -1.28 6.21 -10.64
C LEU A 112 -1.80 6.02 -12.07
N ARG A 113 -2.94 6.63 -12.44
CA ARG A 113 -3.46 6.58 -13.83
C ARG A 113 -2.43 7.08 -14.84
N ARG A 114 -1.69 8.15 -14.55
CA ARG A 114 -0.62 8.67 -15.44
C ARG A 114 0.52 7.65 -15.59
N ALA A 115 0.96 7.04 -14.50
CA ALA A 115 1.99 6.02 -14.55
C ALA A 115 1.54 4.79 -15.36
N LEU A 116 0.28 4.37 -15.20
CA LEU A 116 -0.31 3.27 -15.96
C LEU A 116 -0.46 3.62 -17.45
N ALA A 117 -0.83 4.85 -17.79
CA ALA A 117 -0.91 5.32 -19.17
C ALA A 117 0.47 5.25 -19.85
N ARG A 118 1.55 5.69 -19.16
CA ARG A 118 2.93 5.55 -19.65
C ARG A 118 3.32 4.09 -19.90
N ALA A 119 2.91 3.16 -19.02
CA ALA A 119 3.13 1.74 -19.26
C ALA A 119 2.36 1.24 -20.48
N ALA A 120 1.10 1.66 -20.64
CA ALA A 120 0.24 1.29 -21.77
C ALA A 120 0.77 1.80 -23.12
N GLU A 121 1.37 3.00 -23.18
CA GLU A 121 2.06 3.54 -24.36
C GLU A 121 3.20 2.62 -24.83
N LYS A 122 3.79 1.84 -23.90
CA LYS A 122 4.83 0.84 -24.18
C LYS A 122 4.27 -0.56 -24.43
N GLY A 123 2.95 -0.71 -24.43
CA GLY A 123 2.25 -1.98 -24.62
C GLY A 123 2.11 -2.81 -23.36
N PHE A 124 2.42 -2.27 -22.16
CA PHE A 124 2.36 -3.00 -20.91
C PHE A 124 1.07 -2.71 -20.12
N THR A 125 0.51 -3.77 -19.55
CA THR A 125 -0.46 -3.70 -18.45
C THR A 125 0.26 -4.09 -17.15
N PHE A 126 0.11 -3.29 -16.11
CA PHE A 126 0.73 -3.50 -14.80
C PHE A 126 -0.24 -4.16 -13.83
N TYR A 127 0.12 -5.33 -13.34
CA TYR A 127 -0.63 -6.08 -12.34
C TYR A 127 0.11 -6.11 -11.01
N THR A 128 -0.65 -6.04 -9.93
CA THR A 128 -0.13 -6.12 -8.55
C THR A 128 -0.92 -7.11 -7.71
N HIS A 129 -0.24 -7.70 -6.72
CA HIS A 129 -0.81 -8.64 -5.76
C HIS A 129 -0.20 -8.32 -4.39
N PRO A 130 -0.95 -7.70 -3.46
CA PRO A 130 -0.47 -7.37 -2.14
C PRO A 130 -0.75 -8.49 -1.14
N GLU A 131 0.23 -8.76 -0.26
CA GLU A 131 0.13 -9.53 0.97
C GLU A 131 0.00 -8.52 2.11
N ILE A 132 -1.17 -8.41 2.76
CA ILE A 132 -1.46 -7.28 3.66
C ILE A 132 -1.46 -7.75 5.11
N GLU A 133 -0.41 -7.38 5.84
CA GLU A 133 -0.29 -7.65 7.27
C GLU A 133 -0.89 -6.52 8.11
N PHE A 134 -1.47 -6.88 9.24
CA PHE A 134 -2.04 -5.95 10.21
C PHE A 134 -2.14 -6.60 11.60
N PHE A 135 -2.31 -5.77 12.63
CA PHE A 135 -2.49 -6.24 14.00
C PHE A 135 -3.93 -6.09 14.47
N LEU A 136 -4.35 -7.04 15.30
CA LEU A 136 -5.59 -6.97 16.07
C LEU A 136 -5.27 -6.78 17.56
N PHE A 137 -5.90 -5.79 18.16
CA PHE A 137 -5.75 -5.44 19.57
C PHE A 137 -7.08 -5.56 20.32
N LYS A 138 -7.01 -5.83 21.61
CA LYS A 138 -8.13 -5.65 22.52
C LYS A 138 -8.46 -4.15 22.64
N PRO A 139 -9.72 -3.78 22.86
CA PRO A 139 -10.10 -2.37 23.04
C PRO A 139 -9.42 -1.73 24.24
N GLU A 140 -9.17 -2.50 25.30
CA GLU A 140 -8.56 -2.01 26.53
C GLU A 140 -7.03 -2.01 26.43
N LEU A 141 -6.42 -0.92 26.89
CA LEU A 141 -4.98 -0.84 27.06
C LEU A 141 -4.54 -1.67 28.28
N GLY A 142 -3.33 -2.20 28.22
CA GLY A 142 -2.68 -2.84 29.35
C GLY A 142 -2.36 -1.87 30.50
N PRO A 143 -1.90 -2.38 31.64
CA PRO A 143 -1.62 -1.58 32.85
C PRO A 143 -0.65 -0.42 32.60
N ASP A 144 0.28 -0.57 31.65
CA ASP A 144 1.28 0.42 31.30
C ASP A 144 0.86 1.30 30.10
N GLY A 145 -0.43 1.27 29.71
CA GLY A 145 -0.94 1.99 28.56
C GLY A 145 -0.51 1.42 27.21
N GLN A 146 -0.01 0.17 27.20
CA GLN A 146 0.42 -0.50 25.98
C GLN A 146 -0.76 -1.19 25.28
N LEU A 147 -0.64 -1.34 23.96
CA LEU A 147 -1.55 -2.13 23.14
C LEU A 147 -1.52 -3.61 23.61
N VAL A 148 -2.67 -4.25 23.69
CA VAL A 148 -2.79 -5.65 24.09
C VAL A 148 -3.23 -6.47 22.87
N PRO A 149 -2.40 -7.42 22.39
CA PRO A 149 -2.80 -8.30 21.29
C PRO A 149 -4.05 -9.12 21.66
N VAL A 150 -4.85 -9.49 20.65
CA VAL A 150 -6.07 -10.31 20.86
C VAL A 150 -5.75 -11.75 21.27
N ASP A 151 -4.56 -12.23 20.92
CA ASP A 151 -4.07 -13.58 21.17
C ASP A 151 -2.55 -13.60 21.37
N ASP A 152 -2.01 -14.80 21.59
CA ASP A 152 -0.59 -15.13 21.74
C ASP A 152 -0.09 -16.11 20.66
N GLY A 153 -0.81 -16.17 19.52
CA GLY A 153 -0.48 -17.02 18.38
C GLY A 153 0.80 -16.64 17.69
N GLY A 154 1.33 -17.56 16.90
CA GLY A 154 2.49 -17.40 16.04
C GLY A 154 2.20 -17.82 14.58
N TYR A 155 3.26 -17.90 13.78
CA TYR A 155 3.16 -18.14 12.34
C TYR A 155 2.42 -19.44 12.02
N PHE A 156 1.33 -19.32 11.26
CA PHE A 156 0.43 -20.40 10.84
C PHE A 156 -0.33 -21.09 11.98
N ASP A 157 -0.29 -20.55 13.20
CA ASP A 157 -1.04 -21.15 14.28
C ASP A 157 -2.55 -21.15 14.01
N HIS A 158 -3.16 -22.31 14.19
CA HIS A 158 -4.61 -22.43 14.20
C HIS A 158 -5.13 -22.03 15.58
N THR A 159 -5.18 -20.73 15.84
CA THR A 159 -5.57 -20.19 17.14
C THR A 159 -6.98 -20.63 17.53
N THR A 160 -7.15 -21.03 18.79
CA THR A 160 -8.46 -21.42 19.37
C THR A 160 -9.23 -20.23 19.94
N HIS A 161 -8.59 -19.04 20.02
CA HIS A 161 -9.26 -17.82 20.42
C HIS A 161 -10.30 -17.42 19.36
N ALA A 162 -11.57 -17.44 19.75
CA ALA A 162 -12.70 -17.25 18.85
C ALA A 162 -12.63 -15.91 18.11
N ALA A 163 -12.19 -14.85 18.79
CA ALA A 163 -12.12 -13.51 18.21
C ALA A 163 -11.21 -13.44 16.97
N ALA A 164 -9.95 -13.90 17.05
CA ALA A 164 -9.01 -13.80 15.92
C ALA A 164 -9.38 -14.75 14.77
N ARG A 165 -9.84 -15.97 15.07
CA ARG A 165 -10.24 -16.94 14.04
C ARG A 165 -11.50 -16.52 13.29
N ASP A 166 -12.52 -16.07 14.02
CA ASP A 166 -13.79 -15.65 13.43
C ASP A 166 -13.63 -14.31 12.71
N PHE A 167 -12.71 -13.45 13.16
CA PHE A 167 -12.38 -12.19 12.51
C PHE A 167 -11.94 -12.39 11.06
N ARG A 168 -10.89 -13.20 10.80
CA ARG A 168 -10.41 -13.42 9.42
C ARG A 168 -11.51 -13.95 8.53
N ARG A 169 -12.29 -14.94 9.02
CA ARG A 169 -13.43 -15.47 8.25
C ARG A 169 -14.47 -14.40 7.93
N GLN A 170 -14.81 -13.56 8.90
CA GLN A 170 -15.77 -12.47 8.68
C GLN A 170 -15.24 -11.43 7.72
N ALA A 171 -13.96 -11.02 7.86
CA ALA A 171 -13.31 -10.07 6.96
C ALA A 171 -13.26 -10.59 5.51
N ILE A 172 -12.88 -11.86 5.32
CA ILE A 172 -12.84 -12.49 3.99
C ILE A 172 -14.24 -12.54 3.37
N LEU A 173 -15.25 -13.01 4.10
CA LEU A 173 -16.62 -13.08 3.61
C LEU A 173 -17.17 -11.68 3.25
N ALA A 174 -16.79 -10.67 4.02
CA ALA A 174 -17.18 -9.29 3.74
C ALA A 174 -16.52 -8.77 2.46
N LEU A 175 -15.21 -9.01 2.29
CA LEU A 175 -14.46 -8.65 1.08
C LEU A 175 -15.02 -9.35 -0.16
N GLU A 176 -15.27 -10.65 -0.09
CA GLU A 176 -15.83 -11.40 -1.23
C GLU A 176 -17.24 -10.94 -1.62
N ARG A 177 -18.08 -10.56 -0.64
CA ARG A 177 -19.42 -10.02 -0.91
C ARG A 177 -19.38 -8.70 -1.69
N ILE A 178 -18.35 -7.92 -1.53
CA ILE A 178 -18.14 -6.67 -2.28
C ILE A 178 -17.25 -6.87 -3.51
N GLY A 179 -17.01 -8.11 -3.93
CA GLY A 179 -16.27 -8.45 -5.15
C GLY A 179 -14.76 -8.39 -5.04
N ILE A 180 -14.20 -8.26 -3.84
CA ILE A 180 -12.76 -8.30 -3.61
C ILE A 180 -12.35 -9.74 -3.31
N SER A 181 -11.64 -10.38 -4.26
CA SER A 181 -11.20 -11.76 -4.11
C SER A 181 -9.99 -11.87 -3.19
N VAL A 182 -10.07 -12.77 -2.22
CA VAL A 182 -8.97 -13.15 -1.34
C VAL A 182 -8.32 -14.43 -1.87
N GLU A 183 -7.00 -14.52 -1.82
CA GLU A 183 -6.24 -15.70 -2.25
C GLU A 183 -5.82 -16.55 -1.04
N PHE A 184 -5.33 -15.91 0.02
CA PHE A 184 -4.73 -16.57 1.15
C PHE A 184 -4.96 -15.79 2.45
N SER A 185 -4.92 -16.46 3.60
CA SER A 185 -4.92 -15.78 4.91
C SER A 185 -4.38 -16.69 6.00
N HIS A 186 -3.61 -16.13 6.92
CA HIS A 186 -3.07 -16.85 8.06
C HIS A 186 -2.78 -15.94 9.25
N HIS A 187 -2.43 -16.55 10.38
CA HIS A 187 -1.83 -15.86 11.50
C HIS A 187 -0.36 -15.61 11.21
N GLU A 188 0.12 -14.40 11.47
CA GLU A 188 1.51 -14.02 11.30
C GLU A 188 2.38 -14.33 12.54
N VAL A 189 3.68 -13.99 12.49
CA VAL A 189 4.67 -14.34 13.53
C VAL A 189 4.37 -13.72 14.87
N ALA A 190 3.92 -12.45 14.90
CA ALA A 190 3.70 -11.75 16.15
C ALA A 190 2.32 -12.03 16.74
N PRO A 191 2.16 -12.04 18.08
CA PRO A 191 0.86 -12.09 18.73
C PRO A 191 -0.12 -11.07 18.17
N GLY A 192 -1.34 -11.52 17.83
CA GLY A 192 -2.39 -10.70 17.26
C GLY A 192 -2.15 -10.25 15.82
N GLN A 193 -1.04 -10.65 15.18
CA GLN A 193 -0.73 -10.28 13.79
C GLN A 193 -1.43 -11.22 12.80
N GLN A 194 -2.05 -10.63 11.80
CA GLN A 194 -2.83 -11.33 10.78
C GLN A 194 -2.34 -10.92 9.39
N GLU A 195 -2.49 -11.81 8.41
CA GLU A 195 -2.26 -11.52 7.00
C GLU A 195 -3.45 -11.98 6.15
N ILE A 196 -3.81 -11.17 5.19
CA ILE A 196 -4.80 -11.50 4.16
C ILE A 196 -4.27 -10.99 2.81
N ASP A 197 -4.15 -11.93 1.86
CA ASP A 197 -3.63 -11.66 0.52
C ASP A 197 -4.77 -11.46 -0.45
N LEU A 198 -4.76 -10.34 -1.15
CA LEU A 198 -5.73 -10.08 -2.20
C LEU A 198 -5.27 -10.75 -3.50
N ARG A 199 -6.21 -11.29 -4.26
CA ARG A 199 -5.90 -11.81 -5.58
C ARG A 199 -5.38 -10.70 -6.50
N TYR A 200 -4.41 -11.03 -7.37
CA TYR A 200 -3.86 -10.08 -8.33
C TYR A 200 -4.95 -9.44 -9.21
N ALA A 201 -4.79 -8.15 -9.47
CA ALA A 201 -5.60 -7.37 -10.40
C ALA A 201 -4.72 -6.29 -11.05
N ASP A 202 -5.29 -5.52 -11.99
CA ASP A 202 -4.60 -4.31 -12.45
C ASP A 202 -4.33 -3.36 -11.25
N ALA A 203 -3.28 -2.58 -11.37
CA ALA A 203 -2.76 -1.85 -10.23
C ALA A 203 -3.72 -0.76 -9.72
N LEU A 204 -4.58 -0.17 -10.57
CA LEU A 204 -5.57 0.81 -10.12
C LEU A 204 -6.66 0.14 -9.30
N ALA A 205 -7.23 -0.95 -9.82
CA ALA A 205 -8.22 -1.74 -9.08
C ALA A 205 -7.64 -2.29 -7.78
N THR A 206 -6.37 -2.73 -7.78
CA THR A 206 -5.70 -3.19 -6.56
C THR A 206 -5.54 -2.07 -5.53
N ALA A 207 -5.17 -0.85 -5.94
CA ALA A 207 -5.07 0.29 -5.04
C ALA A 207 -6.43 0.66 -4.43
N ASP A 208 -7.50 0.71 -5.23
CA ASP A 208 -8.89 0.89 -4.77
C ASP A 208 -9.29 -0.23 -3.79
N ASN A 209 -8.91 -1.49 -4.09
CA ASN A 209 -9.18 -2.64 -3.22
C ASN A 209 -8.42 -2.58 -1.89
N ILE A 210 -7.17 -2.10 -1.85
CA ILE A 210 -6.40 -1.90 -0.62
C ILE A 210 -7.09 -0.85 0.28
N MET A 211 -7.55 0.26 -0.29
CA MET A 211 -8.28 1.27 0.47
C MET A 211 -9.58 0.72 1.03
N THR A 212 -10.30 -0.07 0.23
CA THR A 212 -11.53 -0.75 0.65
C THR A 212 -11.24 -1.81 1.71
N PHE A 213 -10.19 -2.60 1.54
CA PHE A 213 -9.72 -3.60 2.49
C PHE A 213 -9.46 -3.01 3.87
N ARG A 214 -8.70 -1.92 3.94
CA ARG A 214 -8.42 -1.24 5.22
C ARG A 214 -9.69 -0.77 5.93
N HIS A 215 -10.66 -0.28 5.17
CA HIS A 215 -11.96 0.11 5.74
C HIS A 215 -12.73 -1.11 6.24
N VAL A 216 -12.89 -2.15 5.41
CA VAL A 216 -13.62 -3.38 5.76
C VAL A 216 -13.02 -4.08 6.98
N VAL A 217 -11.69 -4.21 7.02
CA VAL A 217 -10.98 -4.82 8.17
C VAL A 217 -11.26 -4.06 9.46
N LYS A 218 -11.28 -2.72 9.44
CA LYS A 218 -11.60 -1.89 10.61
C LYS A 218 -13.08 -2.00 11.03
N GLU A 219 -14.01 -2.05 10.09
CA GLU A 219 -15.44 -2.24 10.36
C GLU A 219 -15.72 -3.61 10.99
N VAL A 220 -15.12 -4.67 10.43
CA VAL A 220 -15.23 -6.02 11.01
C VAL A 220 -14.59 -6.07 12.40
N ALA A 221 -13.46 -5.39 12.60
CA ALA A 221 -12.82 -5.32 13.91
C ALA A 221 -13.73 -4.65 14.95
N THR A 222 -14.32 -3.51 14.60
CA THR A 222 -15.28 -2.81 15.46
C THR A 222 -16.48 -3.69 15.79
N SER A 223 -17.03 -4.42 14.80
CA SER A 223 -18.16 -5.35 15.01
C SER A 223 -17.80 -6.59 15.86
N SER A 224 -16.52 -6.91 15.96
CA SER A 224 -15.98 -8.05 16.70
C SER A 224 -15.41 -7.65 18.08
N ASP A 225 -15.63 -6.41 18.51
CA ASP A 225 -15.10 -5.83 19.76
C ASP A 225 -13.56 -5.95 19.87
N VAL A 226 -12.88 -5.68 18.74
CA VAL A 226 -11.41 -5.60 18.64
C VAL A 226 -11.02 -4.39 17.79
N GLN A 227 -9.74 -4.00 17.81
CA GLN A 227 -9.19 -2.91 17.01
C GLN A 227 -8.20 -3.44 15.99
N ALA A 228 -8.35 -3.06 14.72
CA ALA A 228 -7.39 -3.37 13.67
C ALA A 228 -6.46 -2.18 13.41
N SER A 229 -5.16 -2.47 13.31
CA SER A 229 -4.13 -1.46 13.04
C SER A 229 -3.21 -1.89 11.92
N PHE A 230 -2.97 -0.98 10.99
CA PHE A 230 -1.98 -1.09 9.91
C PHE A 230 -0.66 -0.39 10.26
N MET A 231 -0.44 -0.09 11.54
CA MET A 231 0.81 0.52 12.01
C MET A 231 2.00 -0.39 11.67
N PRO A 232 3.05 0.13 11.01
CA PRO A 232 4.18 -0.70 10.54
C PRO A 232 4.92 -1.43 11.66
N LYS A 233 5.05 -0.81 12.85
CA LYS A 233 5.80 -1.40 13.99
C LYS A 233 5.15 -1.00 15.31
N PRO A 234 4.11 -1.70 15.78
CA PRO A 234 3.44 -1.39 17.04
C PRO A 234 4.20 -1.85 18.29
N PHE A 235 5.03 -2.90 18.18
CA PHE A 235 5.81 -3.45 19.29
C PHE A 235 7.31 -3.43 18.98
N THR A 236 8.13 -3.05 19.97
CA THR A 236 9.59 -2.98 19.83
C THR A 236 10.23 -4.36 19.61
N ASP A 237 9.72 -5.37 20.30
CA ASP A 237 10.26 -6.73 20.41
C ASP A 237 9.52 -7.78 19.57
N GLN A 238 8.63 -7.35 18.68
CA GLN A 238 7.91 -8.23 17.76
C GLN A 238 8.16 -7.81 16.30
N PRO A 239 7.96 -8.68 15.28
CA PRO A 239 7.92 -8.27 13.89
C PRO A 239 6.93 -7.12 13.64
N GLY A 240 7.14 -6.37 12.55
CA GLY A 240 6.23 -5.34 12.09
C GLY A 240 5.40 -5.81 10.91
N SER A 241 4.41 -5.00 10.49
CA SER A 241 3.50 -5.30 9.37
C SER A 241 4.02 -4.76 8.05
N GLY A 242 4.21 -5.66 7.09
CA GLY A 242 4.52 -5.37 5.69
C GLY A 242 3.29 -5.41 4.79
N MET A 243 3.47 -4.92 3.59
CA MET A 243 2.60 -5.15 2.45
C MET A 243 3.48 -5.58 1.29
N HIS A 244 4.00 -6.81 1.37
CA HIS A 244 4.79 -7.36 0.28
C HIS A 244 3.98 -7.30 -1.01
N THR A 245 4.56 -6.75 -2.05
CA THR A 245 3.80 -6.51 -3.27
C THR A 245 4.45 -7.24 -4.44
N HIS A 246 3.74 -8.24 -4.93
CA HIS A 246 4.08 -8.92 -6.16
C HIS A 246 3.65 -8.08 -7.36
N MET A 247 4.51 -8.00 -8.35
CA MET A 247 4.32 -7.18 -9.54
C MET A 247 4.63 -7.96 -10.80
N SER A 248 3.88 -7.71 -11.86
CA SER A 248 4.16 -8.22 -13.20
C SER A 248 3.70 -7.25 -14.28
N LEU A 249 4.37 -7.30 -15.43
CA LEU A 249 3.95 -6.62 -16.64
C LEU A 249 3.43 -7.65 -17.64
N PHE A 250 2.36 -7.29 -18.34
CA PHE A 250 1.79 -8.12 -19.41
C PHE A 250 1.76 -7.35 -20.72
N GLU A 251 2.11 -8.03 -21.81
CA GLU A 251 1.88 -7.61 -23.19
C GLU A 251 0.67 -8.39 -23.73
N GLY A 252 -0.51 -7.78 -23.70
CA GLY A 252 -1.75 -8.48 -23.94
C GLY A 252 -1.98 -9.60 -22.90
N GLU A 253 -2.04 -10.86 -23.33
CA GLU A 253 -2.21 -12.03 -22.46
C GLU A 253 -0.89 -12.67 -22.01
N ASN A 254 0.25 -12.18 -22.49
CA ASN A 254 1.56 -12.76 -22.20
C ASN A 254 2.26 -12.02 -21.08
N ASN A 255 2.78 -12.76 -20.12
CA ASN A 255 3.57 -12.19 -19.04
C ASN A 255 4.97 -11.80 -19.56
N ALA A 256 5.27 -10.50 -19.56
CA ALA A 256 6.52 -9.95 -20.09
C ALA A 256 7.76 -10.31 -19.23
N PHE A 257 7.56 -10.82 -18.01
CA PHE A 257 8.67 -11.22 -17.13
C PHE A 257 9.12 -12.67 -17.36
N HIS A 258 8.35 -13.46 -18.12
CA HIS A 258 8.67 -14.86 -18.35
C HIS A 258 9.63 -15.06 -19.55
N ASP A 259 10.70 -15.83 -19.35
CA ASP A 259 11.55 -16.38 -20.41
C ASP A 259 11.92 -17.84 -20.07
N PRO A 260 11.40 -18.83 -20.81
CA PRO A 260 11.68 -20.25 -20.52
C PRO A 260 13.14 -20.65 -20.75
N MET A 261 13.91 -19.85 -21.48
CA MET A 261 15.31 -20.14 -21.81
C MET A 261 16.30 -19.58 -20.79
N ASP A 262 15.83 -18.71 -19.90
CA ASP A 262 16.66 -18.15 -18.83
C ASP A 262 16.77 -19.14 -17.64
N GLU A 263 17.89 -19.14 -16.94
CA GLU A 263 18.20 -20.05 -15.83
C GLU A 263 17.15 -19.98 -14.70
N ILE A 264 16.69 -18.79 -14.37
CA ILE A 264 15.63 -18.54 -13.37
C ILE A 264 14.29 -18.23 -14.03
N LYS A 265 14.18 -18.44 -15.35
CA LYS A 265 13.01 -18.16 -16.19
C LYS A 265 12.56 -16.69 -16.19
N LEU A 266 13.47 -15.76 -15.92
CA LEU A 266 13.21 -14.32 -15.87
C LEU A 266 13.69 -13.64 -17.16
N SER A 267 12.79 -12.96 -17.87
CA SER A 267 13.09 -12.28 -19.11
C SER A 267 14.03 -11.08 -18.92
N LYS A 268 14.57 -10.59 -20.04
CA LYS A 268 15.34 -9.34 -20.05
C LYS A 268 14.53 -8.16 -19.51
N THR A 269 13.24 -8.08 -19.84
CA THR A 269 12.30 -7.08 -19.32
C THR A 269 12.15 -7.17 -17.80
N GLY A 270 11.95 -8.38 -17.27
CA GLY A 270 11.87 -8.60 -15.83
C GLY A 270 13.16 -8.25 -15.09
N LYS A 271 14.32 -8.61 -15.67
CA LYS A 271 15.64 -8.24 -15.13
C LYS A 271 15.85 -6.73 -15.09
N ALA A 272 15.53 -6.02 -16.16
CA ALA A 272 15.64 -4.57 -16.22
C ALA A 272 14.66 -3.87 -15.28
N PHE A 273 13.45 -4.40 -15.12
CA PHE A 273 12.47 -3.91 -14.15
C PHE A 273 13.02 -4.00 -12.71
N ILE A 274 13.56 -5.16 -12.30
CA ILE A 274 14.20 -5.33 -10.99
C ILE A 274 15.38 -4.37 -10.83
N ALA A 275 16.23 -4.25 -11.84
CA ALA A 275 17.36 -3.32 -11.80
C ALA A 275 16.91 -1.87 -11.55
N GLY A 276 15.80 -1.44 -12.17
CA GLY A 276 15.16 -0.16 -11.91
C GLY A 276 14.68 0.00 -10.48
N LEU A 277 13.99 -1.02 -9.94
CA LEU A 277 13.57 -1.03 -8.54
C LEU A 277 14.75 -0.88 -7.58
N LEU A 278 15.85 -1.64 -7.81
CA LEU A 278 17.04 -1.59 -6.95
C LEU A 278 17.79 -0.26 -7.08
N HIS A 279 17.87 0.29 -8.30
CA HIS A 279 18.59 1.54 -8.55
C HIS A 279 17.96 2.70 -7.76
N HIS A 280 16.64 2.82 -7.87
CA HIS A 280 15.86 3.91 -7.29
C HIS A 280 15.29 3.62 -5.89
N ALA A 281 15.67 2.50 -5.27
CA ALA A 281 15.10 2.10 -3.97
C ALA A 281 15.24 3.18 -2.88
N PRO A 282 16.39 3.83 -2.67
CA PRO A 282 16.48 4.89 -1.67
C PRO A 282 15.56 6.08 -1.96
N GLU A 283 15.36 6.40 -3.24
CA GLU A 283 14.63 7.57 -3.70
C GLU A 283 13.11 7.45 -3.42
N TYR A 284 12.53 6.28 -3.65
CA TYR A 284 11.09 6.05 -3.43
C TYR A 284 10.75 5.56 -2.01
N THR A 285 11.75 5.31 -1.14
CA THR A 285 11.50 4.77 0.21
C THR A 285 10.60 5.68 1.04
N ALA A 286 10.70 7.02 0.91
CA ALA A 286 9.80 7.94 1.61
C ALA A 286 8.32 7.75 1.22
N ILE A 287 8.03 7.23 0.03
CA ILE A 287 6.67 6.95 -0.45
C ILE A 287 6.20 5.57 0.01
N THR A 288 7.05 4.54 -0.11
CA THR A 288 6.70 3.17 0.26
C THR A 288 6.71 2.94 1.77
N ASN A 289 7.41 3.80 2.53
CA ASN A 289 7.60 3.74 3.97
C ASN A 289 7.46 5.17 4.55
N GLN A 290 6.24 5.70 4.44
CA GLN A 290 5.98 7.15 4.55
C GLN A 290 5.93 7.70 5.98
N TRP A 291 6.02 6.85 7.01
CA TRP A 291 5.87 7.26 8.41
C TRP A 291 7.16 7.10 9.19
N VAL A 292 7.40 7.92 10.20
CA VAL A 292 8.52 7.72 11.14
C VAL A 292 8.57 6.29 11.67
N ASN A 293 7.40 5.69 11.93
CA ASN A 293 7.28 4.33 12.45
C ASN A 293 7.69 3.25 11.43
N SER A 294 7.60 3.51 10.12
CA SER A 294 7.98 2.58 9.05
C SER A 294 9.44 2.13 9.16
N TYR A 295 10.33 3.02 9.56
CA TYR A 295 11.76 2.73 9.68
C TYR A 295 12.10 1.84 10.88
N LYS A 296 11.24 1.79 11.90
CA LYS A 296 11.35 0.84 13.00
C LYS A 296 11.04 -0.59 12.57
N ARG A 297 10.25 -0.77 11.49
CA ARG A 297 10.03 -2.06 10.84
C ARG A 297 11.22 -2.43 9.95
N LEU A 298 11.71 -1.52 9.12
CA LEU A 298 12.83 -1.76 8.21
C LEU A 298 14.15 -2.05 8.96
N PHE A 299 14.38 -1.39 10.10
CA PHE A 299 15.56 -1.55 10.94
C PHE A 299 15.16 -2.00 12.36
N PRO A 300 14.63 -3.22 12.49
CA PRO A 300 14.20 -3.73 13.78
C PRO A 300 15.43 -3.99 14.69
N MET A 301 15.18 -3.95 15.99
CA MET A 301 16.17 -4.51 16.93
C MET A 301 16.34 -6.01 16.65
N PRO A 302 17.57 -6.54 16.66
CA PRO A 302 17.78 -7.97 16.54
C PRO A 302 17.04 -8.70 17.67
N LEU A 303 16.18 -9.63 17.30
CA LEU A 303 15.45 -10.47 18.24
C LEU A 303 16.30 -11.71 18.54
N ALA A 304 16.41 -12.07 19.82
CA ALA A 304 17.16 -13.25 20.24
C ALA A 304 16.55 -14.50 19.57
N ASN A 305 17.39 -15.27 18.88
CA ASN A 305 17.04 -16.53 18.21
C ASN A 305 16.04 -16.41 17.03
N GLN A 306 15.85 -15.24 16.46
CA GLN A 306 15.06 -15.06 15.22
C GLN A 306 15.93 -14.55 14.09
N VAL A 307 15.71 -15.07 12.89
CA VAL A 307 16.31 -14.55 11.66
C VAL A 307 15.60 -13.24 11.31
N THR A 308 16.37 -12.20 11.03
CA THR A 308 15.79 -10.93 10.59
C THR A 308 15.49 -11.00 9.10
N GLU A 309 14.22 -10.96 8.72
CA GLU A 309 13.77 -10.96 7.32
C GLU A 309 13.50 -9.54 6.79
N SER A 310 13.89 -8.51 7.52
CA SER A 310 13.65 -7.13 7.11
C SER A 310 14.42 -6.77 5.83
N PRO A 311 13.78 -6.20 4.79
CA PRO A 311 14.40 -5.89 3.50
C PRO A 311 15.12 -4.54 3.50
N ALA A 312 16.04 -4.33 4.44
CA ALA A 312 16.74 -3.05 4.64
C ALA A 312 17.93 -2.81 3.69
N TYR A 313 18.35 -3.82 2.94
CA TYR A 313 19.49 -3.75 2.03
C TYR A 313 19.07 -3.90 0.58
N VAL A 314 19.64 -3.06 -0.30
CA VAL A 314 19.33 -3.02 -1.73
C VAL A 314 20.01 -4.21 -2.43
N CYS A 315 19.30 -5.31 -2.48
CA CYS A 315 19.71 -6.55 -3.17
C CYS A 315 18.48 -7.32 -3.64
N TRP A 316 18.69 -8.31 -4.47
CA TRP A 316 17.65 -9.24 -4.91
C TRP A 316 18.10 -10.68 -4.77
N GLY A 317 17.13 -11.60 -4.68
CA GLY A 317 17.39 -13.02 -4.63
C GLY A 317 16.20 -13.83 -5.13
N HIS A 318 16.46 -15.12 -5.42
CA HIS A 318 15.43 -16.04 -5.90
C HIS A 318 14.70 -16.71 -4.73
N ARG A 319 15.43 -17.10 -3.68
CA ARG A 319 14.90 -17.79 -2.49
C ARG A 319 15.12 -17.01 -1.19
N ASN A 320 15.71 -15.84 -1.29
CA ASN A 320 16.14 -15.04 -0.15
C ASN A 320 15.02 -14.12 0.35
N ARG A 321 14.52 -14.37 1.56
CA ARG A 321 13.47 -13.54 2.21
C ARG A 321 14.03 -12.29 2.87
N SER A 322 15.35 -12.16 3.06
CA SER A 322 15.99 -10.93 3.56
C SER A 322 16.31 -9.92 2.45
N ALA A 323 16.13 -10.29 1.18
CA ALA A 323 16.37 -9.41 0.05
C ALA A 323 15.24 -8.37 -0.11
N LEU A 324 15.57 -7.19 -0.62
CA LEU A 324 14.61 -6.14 -0.95
C LEU A 324 13.64 -6.57 -2.04
N VAL A 325 14.17 -7.19 -3.10
CA VAL A 325 13.39 -7.74 -4.21
C VAL A 325 13.59 -9.24 -4.26
N ARG A 326 12.51 -10.00 -4.24
CA ARG A 326 12.53 -11.45 -4.39
C ARG A 326 11.88 -11.85 -5.71
N VAL A 327 12.42 -12.86 -6.37
CA VAL A 327 11.83 -13.52 -7.54
C VAL A 327 11.29 -14.89 -7.10
N PRO A 328 9.99 -15.01 -6.75
CA PRO A 328 9.43 -16.28 -6.31
C PRO A 328 9.48 -17.34 -7.41
N ALA A 329 9.67 -18.59 -7.04
CA ALA A 329 9.50 -19.70 -7.97
C ALA A 329 8.05 -19.79 -8.47
N TYR A 330 7.86 -20.14 -9.73
CA TYR A 330 6.54 -20.28 -10.33
C TYR A 330 6.47 -21.46 -11.31
N GLY A 331 5.26 -22.00 -11.47
CA GLY A 331 5.04 -23.19 -12.30
C GLY A 331 4.47 -22.89 -13.70
N LYS A 332 3.78 -21.75 -13.85
CA LYS A 332 3.12 -21.37 -15.12
C LYS A 332 3.73 -20.06 -15.64
N PRO A 333 3.90 -19.90 -16.98
CA PRO A 333 4.43 -18.65 -17.56
C PRO A 333 3.77 -17.39 -17.04
N ASN A 334 2.45 -17.34 -16.98
CA ASN A 334 1.68 -16.19 -16.55
C ASN A 334 1.79 -15.89 -15.03
N SER A 335 2.45 -16.75 -14.27
CA SER A 335 2.72 -16.53 -12.84
C SER A 335 4.10 -15.94 -12.55
N ALA A 336 4.88 -15.60 -13.60
CA ALA A 336 6.14 -14.89 -13.44
C ALA A 336 5.91 -13.52 -12.78
N ARG A 337 6.66 -13.25 -11.71
CA ARG A 337 6.47 -12.04 -10.91
C ARG A 337 7.71 -11.69 -10.12
N VAL A 338 7.79 -10.45 -9.69
CA VAL A 338 8.79 -9.95 -8.75
C VAL A 338 8.07 -9.44 -7.51
N GLU A 339 8.66 -9.60 -6.35
CA GLU A 339 8.11 -9.20 -5.06
C GLU A 339 8.98 -8.11 -4.46
N LEU A 340 8.41 -6.94 -4.17
CA LEU A 340 9.04 -5.93 -3.33
C LEU A 340 8.60 -6.14 -1.89
N ARG A 341 9.56 -6.24 -0.97
CA ARG A 341 9.30 -6.61 0.43
C ARG A 341 9.34 -5.42 1.40
N SER A 342 9.83 -4.25 0.97
CA SER A 342 9.95 -3.08 1.86
C SER A 342 8.65 -2.33 2.11
N LEU A 343 7.70 -2.35 1.18
CA LEU A 343 6.44 -1.61 1.28
C LEU A 343 5.68 -1.99 2.56
N ASP A 344 5.16 -1.02 3.29
CA ASP A 344 4.36 -1.30 4.49
C ASP A 344 2.85 -1.09 4.30
N SER A 345 2.06 -1.69 5.21
CA SER A 345 0.61 -1.73 5.13
C SER A 345 -0.07 -0.36 5.34
N ALA A 346 0.68 0.67 5.73
CA ALA A 346 0.16 2.02 5.98
C ALA A 346 0.44 3.00 4.84
N ALA A 347 1.23 2.61 3.83
CA ALA A 347 1.58 3.48 2.71
C ALA A 347 0.37 3.83 1.83
N ASN A 348 0.42 4.99 1.16
CA ASN A 348 -0.55 5.34 0.13
C ASN A 348 -0.37 4.40 -1.09
N PRO A 349 -1.32 3.48 -1.39
CA PRO A 349 -1.11 2.47 -2.42
C PRO A 349 -1.01 3.07 -3.83
N TYR A 350 -1.71 4.16 -4.11
CA TYR A 350 -1.66 4.81 -5.42
C TYR A 350 -0.28 5.38 -5.69
N LEU A 351 0.27 6.15 -4.76
CA LEU A 351 1.60 6.75 -4.91
C LEU A 351 2.68 5.67 -4.89
N ALA A 352 2.56 4.66 -4.02
CA ALA A 352 3.50 3.55 -3.96
C ALA A 352 3.56 2.79 -5.30
N PHE A 353 2.42 2.40 -5.85
CA PHE A 353 2.40 1.68 -7.13
C PHE A 353 2.89 2.54 -8.30
N ALA A 354 2.60 3.85 -8.27
CA ALA A 354 3.08 4.77 -9.29
C ALA A 354 4.62 4.86 -9.32
N VAL A 355 5.26 5.05 -8.15
CA VAL A 355 6.73 5.15 -8.09
C VAL A 355 7.42 3.82 -8.38
N LEU A 356 6.84 2.69 -7.96
CA LEU A 356 7.38 1.35 -8.26
C LEU A 356 7.31 1.04 -9.76
N LEU A 357 6.17 1.34 -10.39
CA LEU A 357 6.03 1.23 -11.84
C LEU A 357 7.00 2.16 -12.57
N GLY A 358 7.10 3.42 -12.13
CA GLY A 358 8.02 4.40 -12.69
C GLY A 358 9.48 3.94 -12.63
N ALA A 359 9.92 3.43 -11.48
CA ALA A 359 11.26 2.90 -11.28
C ALA A 359 11.54 1.69 -12.18
N GLY A 360 10.59 0.74 -12.25
CA GLY A 360 10.70 -0.44 -13.11
C GLY A 360 10.75 -0.08 -14.60
N LEU A 361 9.87 0.82 -15.07
CA LEU A 361 9.87 1.30 -16.45
C LEU A 361 11.15 2.04 -16.79
N LYS A 362 11.69 2.86 -15.90
CA LYS A 362 12.98 3.55 -16.08
C LYS A 362 14.11 2.54 -16.31
N GLY A 363 14.12 1.45 -15.51
CA GLY A 363 15.09 0.36 -15.71
C GLY A 363 14.99 -0.28 -17.09
N ILE A 364 13.76 -0.49 -17.61
CA ILE A 364 13.52 -1.03 -18.95
C ILE A 364 13.95 -0.04 -20.02
N GLU A 365 13.58 1.24 -19.92
CA GLU A 365 13.87 2.30 -20.87
C GLU A 365 15.36 2.58 -21.03
N GLU A 366 16.08 2.64 -19.92
CA GLU A 366 17.53 2.90 -19.90
C GLU A 366 18.35 1.61 -20.04
N GLY A 367 17.70 0.44 -20.04
CA GLY A 367 18.35 -0.85 -20.16
C GLY A 367 19.30 -1.17 -19.01
N TYR A 368 18.86 -0.89 -17.77
CA TYR A 368 19.68 -1.16 -16.59
C TYR A 368 20.04 -2.65 -16.50
N GLU A 369 21.28 -2.92 -16.17
CA GLU A 369 21.77 -4.27 -15.95
C GLU A 369 21.47 -4.71 -14.53
N LEU A 370 20.88 -5.90 -14.38
CA LEU A 370 20.61 -6.49 -13.07
C LEU A 370 21.93 -6.97 -12.44
N PRO A 371 22.29 -6.47 -11.24
CA PRO A 371 23.47 -6.95 -10.54
C PRO A 371 23.31 -8.43 -10.14
N PRO A 372 24.40 -9.14 -9.77
CA PRO A 372 24.31 -10.49 -9.25
C PRO A 372 23.34 -10.58 -8.08
N GLY A 373 22.48 -11.62 -8.08
CA GLY A 373 21.59 -11.91 -6.96
C GLY A 373 22.32 -12.51 -5.76
N THR A 374 21.67 -12.52 -4.61
CA THR A 374 22.19 -13.16 -3.40
C THR A 374 21.17 -14.10 -2.79
N GLU A 375 21.65 -15.28 -2.41
CA GLU A 375 20.89 -16.26 -1.61
C GLU A 375 21.38 -16.30 -0.16
N ASP A 376 22.36 -15.47 0.19
CA ASP A 376 22.90 -15.35 1.55
C ASP A 376 21.94 -14.57 2.46
N ASP A 377 21.94 -14.91 3.74
CA ASP A 377 21.32 -14.07 4.77
C ASP A 377 22.10 -12.76 4.91
N VAL A 378 21.54 -11.68 4.33
CA VAL A 378 22.20 -10.35 4.28
C VAL A 378 22.43 -9.77 5.67
N TRP A 379 21.59 -10.13 6.65
CA TRP A 379 21.75 -9.67 8.04
C TRP A 379 22.86 -10.39 8.79
N ALA A 380 23.16 -11.64 8.42
CA ALA A 380 24.27 -12.39 8.99
C ALA A 380 25.65 -11.89 8.51
N LEU A 381 25.69 -11.16 7.39
CA LEU A 381 26.93 -10.58 6.87
C LEU A 381 27.39 -9.42 7.75
N SER A 382 28.71 -9.28 7.90
CA SER A 382 29.31 -8.08 8.51
C SER A 382 29.16 -6.86 7.58
N ASP A 383 29.26 -5.65 8.15
CA ASP A 383 29.25 -4.40 7.37
C ASP A 383 30.33 -4.37 6.28
N ARG A 384 31.47 -5.03 6.51
CA ARG A 384 32.56 -5.13 5.54
C ARG A 384 32.15 -6.00 4.37
N GLU A 385 31.52 -7.14 4.63
CA GLU A 385 31.04 -8.07 3.61
C GLU A 385 29.91 -7.45 2.79
N ARG A 386 28.94 -6.80 3.44
CA ARG A 386 27.87 -6.05 2.75
C ARG A 386 28.43 -4.98 1.80
N ARG A 387 29.39 -4.16 2.29
CA ARG A 387 30.06 -3.16 1.43
C ARG A 387 30.85 -3.79 0.30
N ALA A 388 31.52 -4.90 0.53
CA ALA A 388 32.27 -5.61 -0.52
C ALA A 388 31.36 -6.23 -1.59
N ALA A 389 30.14 -6.66 -1.21
CA ALA A 389 29.11 -7.13 -2.11
C ALA A 389 28.35 -6.00 -2.82
N GLY A 390 28.60 -4.74 -2.46
CA GLY A 390 27.90 -3.57 -3.05
C GLY A 390 26.47 -3.38 -2.54
N TYR A 391 26.07 -4.02 -1.44
CA TYR A 391 24.74 -3.86 -0.87
C TYR A 391 24.64 -2.52 -0.16
N ARG A 392 23.94 -1.58 -0.79
CA ARG A 392 23.57 -0.29 -0.17
C ARG A 392 22.45 -0.54 0.85
N GLN A 393 22.43 0.25 1.89
CA GLN A 393 21.34 0.26 2.86
C GLN A 393 20.23 1.20 2.37
N LEU A 394 18.98 0.86 2.61
CA LEU A 394 17.87 1.82 2.49
C LEU A 394 18.05 2.95 3.53
N PRO A 395 17.42 4.11 3.33
CA PRO A 395 17.38 5.14 4.37
C PRO A 395 16.96 4.58 5.71
N ALA A 396 17.72 4.87 6.78
CA ALA A 396 17.51 4.29 8.10
C ALA A 396 16.44 5.01 8.93
N ASN A 397 16.01 6.17 8.49
CA ASN A 397 15.00 7.00 9.13
C ASN A 397 14.31 7.90 8.10
N LEU A 398 13.22 8.54 8.52
CA LEU A 398 12.42 9.39 7.63
C LEU A 398 13.21 10.58 7.06
N ALA A 399 14.14 11.17 7.83
CA ALA A 399 14.95 12.28 7.33
C ALA A 399 15.84 11.85 6.15
N GLU A 400 16.57 10.75 6.29
CA GLU A 400 17.40 10.22 5.20
C GLU A 400 16.58 9.87 3.94
N ALA A 401 15.35 9.38 4.13
CA ALA A 401 14.46 9.09 3.02
C ALA A 401 13.93 10.35 2.33
N ILE A 402 13.63 11.40 3.11
CA ILE A 402 13.27 12.72 2.58
C ILE A 402 14.42 13.31 1.78
N ASP A 403 15.64 13.24 2.30
CA ASP A 403 16.83 13.73 1.62
C ASP A 403 17.04 13.00 0.28
N ALA A 404 16.96 11.66 0.29
CA ALA A 404 17.07 10.86 -0.94
C ALA A 404 15.95 11.14 -1.95
N MET A 405 14.71 11.32 -1.49
CA MET A 405 13.57 11.66 -2.34
C MET A 405 13.74 13.07 -2.94
N SER A 406 14.21 14.03 -2.16
CA SER A 406 14.33 15.44 -2.59
C SER A 406 15.30 15.64 -3.76
N GLU A 407 16.24 14.72 -3.93
CA GLU A 407 17.22 14.72 -5.03
C GLU A 407 16.79 13.86 -6.24
N SER A 408 15.59 13.24 -6.18
CA SER A 408 15.15 12.28 -7.19
C SER A 408 14.34 12.93 -8.31
N ASP A 409 14.93 13.01 -9.49
CA ASP A 409 14.22 13.38 -10.72
C ASP A 409 13.10 12.37 -11.06
N LEU A 410 13.33 11.07 -10.81
CA LEU A 410 12.34 10.03 -11.08
C LEU A 410 11.08 10.22 -10.25
N VAL A 411 11.22 10.40 -8.92
CA VAL A 411 10.07 10.52 -8.04
C VAL A 411 9.32 11.83 -8.34
N ALA A 412 10.03 12.92 -8.60
CA ALA A 412 9.44 14.20 -9.01
C ALA A 412 8.64 14.07 -10.31
N GLU A 413 9.17 13.38 -11.33
CA GLU A 413 8.48 13.13 -12.62
C GLU A 413 7.20 12.30 -12.41
N VAL A 414 7.29 11.22 -11.64
CA VAL A 414 6.17 10.30 -11.42
C VAL A 414 5.06 10.96 -10.61
N LEU A 415 5.38 11.60 -9.51
CA LEU A 415 4.38 12.23 -8.63
C LEU A 415 3.82 13.52 -9.25
N GLY A 416 4.63 14.25 -10.01
CA GLY A 416 4.36 15.62 -10.44
C GLY A 416 4.69 16.64 -9.34
N GLU A 417 5.03 17.85 -9.73
CA GLU A 417 5.54 18.91 -8.87
C GLU A 417 4.67 19.15 -7.61
N HIS A 418 3.36 19.21 -7.78
CA HIS A 418 2.44 19.52 -6.68
C HIS A 418 2.47 18.46 -5.56
N VAL A 419 2.30 17.16 -5.91
CA VAL A 419 2.30 16.07 -4.93
C VAL A 419 3.68 15.88 -4.33
N PHE A 420 4.73 15.97 -5.15
CA PHE A 420 6.11 15.87 -4.72
C PHE A 420 6.46 16.92 -3.64
N ASP A 421 6.20 18.18 -3.93
CA ASP A 421 6.47 19.30 -3.01
C ASP A 421 5.65 19.21 -1.73
N PHE A 422 4.36 18.90 -1.86
CA PHE A 422 3.49 18.75 -0.70
C PHE A 422 3.98 17.63 0.20
N PHE A 423 4.27 16.45 -0.38
CA PHE A 423 4.69 15.27 0.34
C PHE A 423 6.01 15.53 1.10
N LEU A 424 7.01 16.12 0.46
CA LEU A 424 8.27 16.50 1.09
C LEU A 424 8.05 17.44 2.27
N LYS A 425 7.28 18.51 2.10
CA LYS A 425 6.98 19.47 3.18
C LYS A 425 6.25 18.83 4.35
N ASN A 426 5.27 17.99 4.06
CA ASN A 426 4.52 17.28 5.10
C ASN A 426 5.43 16.32 5.89
N LYS A 427 6.23 15.52 5.20
CA LYS A 427 7.13 14.55 5.86
C LYS A 427 8.26 15.23 6.62
N GLN A 428 8.77 16.35 6.12
CA GLN A 428 9.73 17.17 6.88
C GLN A 428 9.12 17.72 8.17
N ALA A 429 7.87 18.17 8.13
CA ALA A 429 7.17 18.63 9.33
C ALA A 429 6.95 17.51 10.34
N GLU A 430 6.56 16.31 9.89
CA GLU A 430 6.41 15.11 10.73
C GLU A 430 7.73 14.72 11.41
N TRP A 431 8.84 14.72 10.63
CA TRP A 431 10.15 14.45 11.18
C TRP A 431 10.58 15.48 12.20
N ASP A 432 10.38 16.77 11.93
CA ASP A 432 10.72 17.88 12.81
C ASP A 432 9.93 17.86 14.12
N GLU A 433 8.67 17.44 14.07
CA GLU A 433 7.85 17.20 15.24
C GLU A 433 8.38 16.02 16.05
N TYR A 434 8.58 14.88 15.40
CA TYR A 434 9.04 13.64 16.04
C TYR A 434 10.40 13.82 16.75
N ARG A 435 11.39 14.40 16.07
CA ARG A 435 12.74 14.53 16.63
C ARG A 435 12.86 15.49 17.83
N ARG A 436 11.81 16.27 18.08
CA ARG A 436 11.73 17.17 19.27
C ARG A 436 11.04 16.52 20.46
N GLN A 437 10.47 15.33 20.28
CA GLN A 437 9.81 14.63 21.39
C GLN A 437 10.84 14.13 22.38
N VAL A 438 10.61 14.40 23.67
CA VAL A 438 11.36 13.76 24.75
C VAL A 438 10.67 12.46 25.12
N THR A 439 11.28 11.35 24.78
CA THR A 439 10.68 10.03 24.90
C THR A 439 10.80 9.43 26.30
N ALA A 440 9.93 8.47 26.63
CA ALA A 440 10.05 7.70 27.89
C ALA A 440 11.41 6.98 28.00
N TYR A 441 11.98 6.53 26.85
CA TYR A 441 13.32 5.95 26.80
C TYR A 441 14.39 6.94 27.25
N GLU A 442 14.36 8.17 26.76
CA GLU A 442 15.32 9.23 27.13
C GLU A 442 15.19 9.59 28.61
N LEU A 443 13.96 9.77 29.09
CA LEU A 443 13.71 10.06 30.51
C LEU A 443 14.20 8.92 31.41
N ALA A 444 13.96 7.67 31.04
CA ALA A 444 14.41 6.52 31.82
C ALA A 444 15.95 6.40 31.87
N ARG A 445 16.64 6.80 30.78
CA ARG A 445 18.09 6.61 30.61
C ARG A 445 18.93 7.80 31.04
N TYR A 446 18.40 9.00 30.86
CA TYR A 446 19.23 10.24 30.95
C TYR A 446 18.80 11.21 32.04
N ARG A 447 17.67 11.00 32.74
CA ARG A 447 17.16 11.94 33.74
C ARG A 447 18.15 12.23 34.89
N ASP A 448 19.07 11.32 35.14
CA ASP A 448 20.03 11.41 36.25
C ASP A 448 21.45 11.82 35.79
N LEU A 449 21.61 12.31 34.52
CA LEU A 449 22.88 12.83 34.00
C LEU A 449 23.24 14.19 34.58
#